data_a80e144fd8057a467d4003599918d5f7
#
_entry.id   a80e144fd8057a467d4003599918d5f7
#
_cell.length_a   1.000
_cell.length_b   1.000
_cell.length_c   1.000
_cell.angle_alpha   90.00
_cell.angle_beta   90.00
_cell.angle_gamma   90.00
#
_symmetry.space_group_name_H-M   'P 1'
#
loop_
_entity.id
_entity.type
_entity.pdbx_description
1 polymer ?
#
loop_
_entity_poly.entity_id
_entity_poly.type
_entity_poly.pdbx_seq_one_letter_code
_entity_poly.pdbx_strand_id
1 'polypeptide(L)'
;MFIYDKKLQYPVKIDKPNPKLASIIISQYGGPDGELGASLRYLSQRYSMPFDELKGLLTDIGTEELGHLEMIGAIVHQLTRNLKDSQIQDSAFATYFVDHTAGVYPTAASGFPWNAASMQVKGDPMADLCEDLGAEEPIKYW
;
A
#
# COMPACT_ATOMS: atom_id res chain seq x y z
N MET A 1 11.70 -17.72 -3.12
CA MET A 1 12.34 -17.11 -1.92
C MET A 1 12.34 -15.60 -2.10
N PHE A 2 11.93 -14.86 -1.10
CA PHE A 2 11.94 -13.40 -1.11
C PHE A 2 13.36 -12.88 -0.82
N ILE A 3 13.86 -11.96 -1.65
CA ILE A 3 15.19 -11.35 -1.49
C ILE A 3 14.99 -9.84 -1.32
N TYR A 4 15.58 -9.27 -0.28
CA TYR A 4 15.51 -7.84 0.02
C TYR A 4 16.88 -7.17 -0.11
N ASP A 5 16.97 -6.19 -1.00
CA ASP A 5 18.21 -5.49 -1.35
C ASP A 5 18.60 -4.35 -0.37
N LYS A 6 17.79 -4.09 0.65
CA LYS A 6 17.97 -3.00 1.64
C LYS A 6 18.04 -1.60 1.00
N LYS A 7 17.29 -1.40 -0.07
CA LYS A 7 17.14 -0.12 -0.76
C LYS A 7 15.74 -0.03 -1.35
N LEU A 8 15.21 1.18 -1.48
CA LEU A 8 13.96 1.41 -2.19
C LEU A 8 14.15 1.08 -3.68
N GLN A 9 13.10 0.58 -4.34
CA GLN A 9 13.09 0.33 -5.79
C GLN A 9 13.36 1.63 -6.56
N TYR A 10 12.74 2.72 -6.14
CA TYR A 10 13.04 4.07 -6.61
C TYR A 10 13.33 4.99 -5.42
N PRO A 11 14.25 5.96 -5.54
CA PRO A 11 14.58 6.86 -4.45
C PRO A 11 13.40 7.78 -4.12
N VAL A 12 13.10 7.92 -2.82
CA VAL A 12 12.10 8.85 -2.30
C VAL A 12 12.82 9.98 -1.58
N LYS A 13 12.61 11.22 -2.02
CA LYS A 13 13.17 12.41 -1.38
C LYS A 13 12.12 13.52 -1.31
N ILE A 14 11.65 13.81 -0.11
CA ILE A 14 10.67 14.86 0.17
C ILE A 14 11.32 15.89 1.10
N ASP A 15 11.42 17.12 0.62
CA ASP A 15 12.12 18.19 1.35
C ASP A 15 11.24 18.82 2.45
N LYS A 16 9.93 18.92 2.21
CA LYS A 16 9.01 19.59 3.13
C LYS A 16 7.92 18.65 3.62
N PRO A 17 7.75 18.50 4.94
CA PRO A 17 6.63 17.76 5.50
C PRO A 17 5.27 18.32 5.08
N ASN A 18 4.29 17.43 4.88
CA ASN A 18 2.92 17.79 4.54
C ASN A 18 1.95 16.72 5.10
N PRO A 19 1.48 16.86 6.34
CA PRO A 19 0.62 15.86 6.98
C PRO A 19 -0.74 15.72 6.29
N LYS A 20 -1.23 16.76 5.61
CA LYS A 20 -2.46 16.66 4.81
C LYS A 20 -2.27 15.73 3.62
N LEU A 21 -1.15 15.81 2.93
CA LEU A 21 -0.84 14.90 1.83
C LEU A 21 -0.59 13.48 2.34
N ALA A 22 0.11 13.34 3.47
CA ALA A 22 0.34 12.04 4.11
C ALA A 22 -0.97 11.30 4.41
N SER A 23 -2.00 12.01 4.88
CA SER A 23 -3.31 11.42 5.20
C SER A 23 -4.06 10.89 3.97
N ILE A 24 -3.73 11.39 2.78
CA ILE A 24 -4.27 10.90 1.51
C ILE A 24 -3.45 9.71 1.02
N ILE A 25 -2.13 9.87 0.98
CA ILE A 25 -1.20 8.86 0.45
C ILE A 25 -1.24 7.56 1.26
N ILE A 26 -1.55 7.60 2.56
CA ILE A 26 -1.58 6.39 3.39
C ILE A 26 -2.59 5.35 2.90
N SER A 27 -3.60 5.74 2.13
CA SER A 27 -4.52 4.80 1.49
C SER A 27 -3.82 3.86 0.50
N GLN A 28 -2.74 4.32 -0.13
CA GLN A 28 -1.90 3.49 -1.00
C GLN A 28 -1.05 2.48 -0.19
N TYR A 29 -0.87 2.71 1.10
CA TYR A 29 -0.17 1.77 1.98
C TYR A 29 -1.08 0.62 2.39
N GLY A 30 -2.24 0.91 2.94
CA GLY A 30 -3.09 -0.10 3.57
C GLY A 30 -4.59 0.06 3.34
N GLY A 31 -5.02 0.89 2.38
CA GLY A 31 -6.41 0.93 1.93
C GLY A 31 -6.80 -0.34 1.16
N PRO A 32 -8.09 -0.51 0.82
CA PRO A 32 -8.60 -1.70 0.13
C PRO A 32 -7.84 -2.07 -1.14
N ASP A 33 -7.47 -1.06 -1.93
CA ASP A 33 -6.70 -1.18 -3.17
C ASP A 33 -5.28 -0.58 -3.04
N GLY A 34 -4.76 -0.54 -1.81
CA GLY A 34 -3.37 -0.17 -1.55
C GLY A 34 -2.42 -1.34 -1.76
N GLU A 35 -1.12 -1.05 -1.74
CA GLU A 35 -0.06 -2.00 -2.09
C GLU A 35 -0.06 -3.27 -1.21
N LEU A 36 -0.42 -3.14 0.09
CA LEU A 36 -0.55 -4.30 0.97
C LEU A 36 -1.66 -5.25 0.49
N GLY A 37 -2.83 -4.69 0.19
CA GLY A 37 -3.98 -5.44 -0.31
C GLY A 37 -3.69 -6.06 -1.67
N ALA A 38 -3.08 -5.31 -2.59
CA ALA A 38 -2.69 -5.76 -3.92
C ALA A 38 -1.72 -6.94 -3.85
N SER A 39 -0.64 -6.81 -3.07
CA SER A 39 0.33 -7.91 -2.89
C SER A 39 -0.34 -9.19 -2.40
N LEU A 40 -1.12 -9.11 -1.31
CA LEU A 40 -1.76 -10.29 -0.74
C LEU A 40 -2.85 -10.88 -1.65
N ARG A 41 -3.54 -10.04 -2.42
CA ARG A 41 -4.50 -10.47 -3.45
C ARG A 41 -3.82 -11.34 -4.50
N TYR A 42 -2.80 -10.83 -5.15
CA TYR A 42 -2.07 -11.52 -6.23
C TYR A 42 -1.39 -12.80 -5.73
N LEU A 43 -0.72 -12.73 -4.58
CA LEU A 43 -0.06 -13.88 -3.97
C LEU A 43 -1.05 -14.96 -3.48
N SER A 44 -2.33 -14.63 -3.25
CA SER A 44 -3.37 -15.58 -2.91
C SER A 44 -4.03 -16.17 -4.16
N GLN A 45 -4.34 -15.35 -5.15
CA GLN A 45 -5.00 -15.76 -6.40
C GLN A 45 -4.14 -16.73 -7.22
N ARG A 46 -2.81 -16.63 -7.16
CA ARG A 46 -1.90 -17.51 -7.89
C ARG A 46 -2.16 -19.01 -7.68
N TYR A 47 -2.66 -19.40 -6.51
CA TYR A 47 -2.90 -20.80 -6.19
C TYR A 47 -4.10 -21.41 -6.91
N SER A 48 -5.02 -20.60 -7.40
CA SER A 48 -6.19 -21.03 -8.19
C SER A 48 -6.00 -20.86 -9.70
N MET A 49 -4.88 -20.31 -10.16
CA MET A 49 -4.61 -20.15 -11.59
C MET A 49 -4.35 -21.49 -12.28
N PRO A 50 -4.96 -21.72 -13.48
CA PRO A 50 -4.85 -23.01 -14.18
C PRO A 50 -3.51 -23.20 -14.91
N PHE A 51 -2.78 -22.10 -15.20
CA PHE A 51 -1.54 -22.13 -15.97
C PHE A 51 -0.36 -21.65 -15.12
N ASP A 52 0.79 -22.30 -15.26
CA ASP A 52 2.00 -21.96 -14.48
C ASP A 52 2.54 -20.57 -14.84
N GLU A 53 2.34 -20.11 -16.07
CA GLU A 53 2.70 -18.75 -16.50
C GLU A 53 1.92 -17.69 -15.72
N LEU A 54 0.63 -17.91 -15.49
CA LEU A 54 -0.20 -16.99 -14.68
C LEU A 54 0.20 -17.02 -13.20
N LYS A 55 0.53 -18.19 -12.67
CA LYS A 55 1.06 -18.30 -11.31
C LYS A 55 2.38 -17.55 -11.16
N GLY A 56 3.27 -17.68 -12.14
CA GLY A 56 4.53 -16.94 -12.21
C GLY A 56 4.31 -15.43 -12.25
N LEU A 57 3.44 -14.97 -13.15
CA LEU A 57 3.10 -13.56 -13.29
C LEU A 57 2.55 -12.96 -11.99
N LEU A 58 1.56 -13.61 -11.37
CA LEU A 58 0.99 -13.13 -10.11
C LEU A 58 1.98 -13.18 -8.95
N THR A 59 2.96 -14.08 -8.99
CA THR A 59 4.06 -14.10 -8.03
C THR A 59 4.98 -12.88 -8.22
N ASP A 60 5.35 -12.57 -9.45
CA ASP A 60 6.21 -11.45 -9.78
C ASP A 60 5.55 -10.12 -9.36
N ILE A 61 4.32 -9.88 -9.82
CA ILE A 61 3.58 -8.66 -9.48
C ILE A 61 3.35 -8.57 -7.97
N GLY A 62 2.85 -9.63 -7.33
CA GLY A 62 2.55 -9.63 -5.91
C GLY A 62 3.77 -9.38 -5.02
N THR A 63 4.97 -9.82 -5.43
CA THR A 63 6.21 -9.50 -4.71
C THR A 63 6.71 -8.10 -5.01
N GLU A 64 6.48 -7.56 -6.21
CA GLU A 64 6.79 -6.18 -6.56
C GLU A 64 6.02 -5.18 -5.71
N GLU A 65 4.73 -5.46 -5.42
CA GLU A 65 3.89 -4.62 -4.56
C GLU A 65 4.45 -4.44 -3.13
N LEU A 66 5.26 -5.37 -2.64
CA LEU A 66 5.97 -5.18 -1.36
C LEU A 66 7.04 -4.09 -1.47
N GLY A 67 7.66 -3.93 -2.63
CA GLY A 67 8.58 -2.82 -2.91
C GLY A 67 7.84 -1.48 -3.00
N HIS A 68 6.67 -1.45 -3.63
CA HIS A 68 5.78 -0.28 -3.67
C HIS A 68 5.31 0.09 -2.28
N LEU A 69 4.89 -0.87 -1.47
CA LEU A 69 4.51 -0.67 -0.06
C LEU A 69 5.63 0.03 0.72
N GLU A 70 6.87 -0.40 0.55
CA GLU A 70 8.04 0.22 1.20
C GLU A 70 8.24 1.67 0.75
N MET A 71 8.07 1.96 -0.55
CA MET A 71 8.18 3.32 -1.07
C MET A 71 7.07 4.23 -0.52
N ILE A 72 5.82 3.75 -0.49
CA ILE A 72 4.70 4.52 0.10
C ILE A 72 4.93 4.78 1.59
N GLY A 73 5.40 3.79 2.34
CA GLY A 73 5.79 3.97 3.74
C GLY A 73 6.87 5.03 3.91
N ALA A 74 7.90 5.03 3.06
CA ALA A 74 8.95 6.05 3.07
C ALA A 74 8.40 7.46 2.73
N ILE A 75 7.45 7.56 1.79
CA ILE A 75 6.79 8.82 1.45
C ILE A 75 6.02 9.36 2.65
N VAL A 76 5.15 8.56 3.26
CA VAL A 76 4.35 8.95 4.43
C VAL A 76 5.25 9.36 5.59
N HIS A 77 6.31 8.60 5.87
CA HIS A 77 7.29 8.94 6.90
C HIS A 77 7.97 10.29 6.62
N GLN A 78 8.42 10.54 5.39
CA GLN A 78 9.07 11.80 5.03
C GLN A 78 8.10 12.99 5.01
N LEU A 79 6.83 12.78 4.73
CA LEU A 79 5.79 13.80 4.80
C LEU A 79 5.42 14.20 6.23
N THR A 80 5.73 13.35 7.22
CA THR A 80 5.38 13.56 8.63
C THR A 80 6.58 13.73 9.56
N ARG A 81 7.80 13.53 9.06
CA ARG A 81 9.02 13.62 9.89
C ARG A 81 9.25 15.02 10.43
N ASN A 82 9.82 15.09 11.64
CA ASN A 82 10.22 16.33 12.30
C ASN A 82 9.07 17.35 12.52
N LEU A 83 7.83 16.92 12.41
CA LEU A 83 6.68 17.73 12.84
C LEU A 83 6.61 17.73 14.37
N LYS A 84 6.15 18.85 14.93
CA LYS A 84 5.77 18.92 16.35
C LYS A 84 4.46 18.14 16.54
N ASP A 85 4.27 17.56 17.73
CA ASP A 85 3.07 16.81 18.06
C ASP A 85 1.78 17.61 17.80
N SER A 86 1.78 18.91 18.16
CA SER A 86 0.65 19.80 17.87
C SER A 86 0.35 19.94 16.38
N GLN A 87 1.37 19.97 15.53
CA GLN A 87 1.19 20.05 14.07
C GLN A 87 0.58 18.79 13.49
N ILE A 88 0.84 17.63 14.09
CA ILE A 88 0.24 16.35 13.70
C ILE A 88 -1.20 16.29 14.22
N GLN A 89 -1.40 16.57 15.52
CA GLN A 89 -2.72 16.52 16.17
C GLN A 89 -3.72 17.50 15.57
N ASP A 90 -3.26 18.67 15.15
CA ASP A 90 -4.09 19.69 14.50
C ASP A 90 -4.30 19.45 12.99
N SER A 91 -3.82 18.33 12.46
CA SER A 91 -3.88 18.01 11.03
C SER A 91 -4.83 16.85 10.73
N ALA A 92 -5.10 16.64 9.43
CA ALA A 92 -5.82 15.46 8.96
C ALA A 92 -5.08 14.14 9.25
N PHE A 93 -3.82 14.18 9.66
CA PHE A 93 -3.03 13.01 10.03
C PHE A 93 -3.12 12.68 11.54
N ALA A 94 -3.93 13.39 12.30
CA ALA A 94 -4.09 13.19 13.76
C ALA A 94 -4.50 11.75 14.14
N THR A 95 -5.30 11.08 13.31
CA THR A 95 -5.71 9.69 13.50
C THR A 95 -4.53 8.72 13.61
N TYR A 96 -3.37 9.08 13.06
CA TYR A 96 -2.15 8.24 13.02
C TYR A 96 -1.12 8.65 14.05
N PHE A 97 -1.47 9.59 14.95
CA PHE A 97 -0.58 10.01 16.03
C PHE A 97 -0.39 8.86 17.03
N VAL A 98 0.86 8.59 17.34
CA VAL A 98 1.27 7.70 18.42
C VAL A 98 2.18 8.49 19.37
N ASP A 99 2.39 7.97 20.57
CA ASP A 99 3.30 8.60 21.52
C ASP A 99 4.65 8.88 20.85
N HIS A 100 5.05 10.13 20.82
CA HIS A 100 6.27 10.71 20.23
C HIS A 100 6.27 11.01 18.72
N THR A 101 5.39 10.44 17.89
CA THR A 101 5.39 10.71 16.45
C THR A 101 4.12 10.20 15.76
N ALA A 102 4.02 10.43 14.45
CA ALA A 102 3.00 9.80 13.61
C ALA A 102 3.42 8.39 13.20
N GLY A 103 2.49 7.44 13.28
CA GLY A 103 2.69 6.07 12.82
C GLY A 103 2.36 5.89 11.33
N VAL A 104 3.01 4.93 10.68
CA VAL A 104 2.64 4.43 9.35
C VAL A 104 1.93 3.10 9.57
N TYR A 105 0.60 3.10 9.46
CA TYR A 105 -0.23 1.92 9.68
C TYR A 105 -0.83 1.42 8.38
N PRO A 106 -1.09 0.11 8.25
CA PRO A 106 -1.87 -0.42 7.14
C PRO A 106 -3.36 -0.02 7.29
N THR A 107 -3.72 1.14 6.73
CA THR A 107 -5.03 1.76 6.88
C THR A 107 -5.38 2.65 5.69
N ALA A 108 -6.66 2.94 5.52
CA ALA A 108 -7.16 3.91 4.54
C ALA A 108 -7.04 5.36 5.06
N ALA A 109 -7.21 6.36 4.17
CA ALA A 109 -7.23 7.78 4.53
C ALA A 109 -8.31 8.13 5.57
N SER A 110 -9.41 7.38 5.60
CA SER A 110 -10.48 7.52 6.60
C SER A 110 -10.07 7.05 8.01
N GLY A 111 -8.90 6.44 8.16
CA GLY A 111 -8.49 5.78 9.41
C GLY A 111 -9.00 4.34 9.55
N PHE A 112 -9.74 3.83 8.56
CA PHE A 112 -10.22 2.45 8.60
C PHE A 112 -9.05 1.48 8.41
N PRO A 113 -8.78 0.56 9.36
CA PRO A 113 -7.64 -0.34 9.27
C PRO A 113 -7.80 -1.31 8.10
N TRP A 114 -6.68 -1.72 7.51
CA TRP A 114 -6.67 -2.77 6.50
C TRP A 114 -7.39 -4.02 6.99
N ASN A 115 -8.20 -4.61 6.13
CA ASN A 115 -8.99 -5.80 6.45
C ASN A 115 -8.93 -6.80 5.30
N ALA A 116 -8.59 -8.04 5.60
CA ALA A 116 -8.54 -9.13 4.62
C ALA A 116 -9.89 -9.36 3.90
N ALA A 117 -11.01 -8.95 4.50
CA ALA A 117 -12.32 -9.03 3.86
C ALA A 117 -12.45 -8.13 2.61
N SER A 118 -11.56 -7.13 2.46
CA SER A 118 -11.50 -6.30 1.25
C SER A 118 -10.74 -6.96 0.09
N MET A 119 -10.02 -8.06 0.34
CA MET A 119 -9.31 -8.76 -0.72
C MET A 119 -10.27 -9.50 -1.65
N GLN A 120 -10.05 -9.34 -2.93
CA GLN A 120 -10.88 -9.96 -3.95
C GLN A 120 -10.20 -11.23 -4.47
N VAL A 121 -10.43 -12.32 -3.78
CA VAL A 121 -9.94 -13.67 -4.13
C VAL A 121 -11.14 -14.59 -4.22
N LYS A 122 -11.58 -14.88 -5.45
CA LYS A 122 -12.78 -15.67 -5.71
C LYS A 122 -12.47 -17.13 -6.03
N GLY A 123 -11.24 -17.43 -6.47
CA GLY A 123 -10.87 -18.74 -6.97
C GLY A 123 -11.36 -19.00 -8.41
N ASP A 124 -11.94 -17.99 -9.06
CA ASP A 124 -12.28 -17.98 -10.49
C ASP A 124 -11.23 -17.17 -11.23
N PRO A 125 -10.42 -17.78 -12.12
CA PRO A 125 -9.31 -17.09 -12.77
C PRO A 125 -9.73 -15.85 -13.57
N MET A 126 -10.87 -15.88 -14.25
CA MET A 126 -11.34 -14.73 -15.04
C MET A 126 -11.82 -13.59 -14.13
N ALA A 127 -12.58 -13.92 -13.09
CA ALA A 127 -13.04 -12.92 -12.13
C ALA A 127 -11.87 -12.27 -11.40
N ASP A 128 -10.92 -13.08 -10.93
CA ASP A 128 -9.74 -12.61 -10.20
C ASP A 128 -8.87 -11.71 -11.08
N LEU A 129 -8.57 -12.08 -12.32
CA LEU A 129 -7.78 -11.25 -13.25
C LEU A 129 -8.51 -9.96 -13.68
N CYS A 130 -9.84 -9.97 -13.80
CA CYS A 130 -10.60 -8.76 -14.09
C CYS A 130 -10.56 -7.78 -12.89
N GLU A 131 -10.62 -8.29 -11.66
CA GLU A 131 -10.49 -7.48 -10.44
C GLU A 131 -9.09 -6.89 -10.30
N ASP A 132 -8.05 -7.64 -10.67
CA ASP A 132 -6.67 -7.16 -10.66
C ASP A 132 -6.49 -5.98 -11.61
N LEU A 133 -7.00 -6.09 -12.85
CA LEU A 133 -7.00 -4.99 -13.81
C LEU A 133 -7.75 -3.77 -13.27
N GLY A 134 -8.89 -3.98 -12.61
CA GLY A 134 -9.67 -2.91 -11.99
C GLY A 134 -8.93 -2.24 -10.83
N ALA A 135 -8.17 -2.98 -10.04
CA ALA A 135 -7.39 -2.45 -8.94
C ALA A 135 -6.20 -1.57 -9.40
N GLU A 136 -5.60 -1.90 -10.55
CA GLU A 136 -4.50 -1.14 -11.14
C GLU A 136 -4.95 0.17 -11.85
N GLU A 137 -6.21 0.24 -12.30
CA GLU A 137 -6.70 1.41 -13.02
C GLU A 137 -6.81 2.72 -12.21
N PRO A 138 -7.18 2.72 -10.91
CA PRO A 138 -7.33 3.95 -10.15
C PRO A 138 -6.05 4.80 -10.08
N ILE A 139 -4.89 4.21 -10.23
CA ILE A 139 -3.59 4.90 -10.19
C ILE A 139 -3.41 5.89 -11.35
N LYS A 140 -4.15 5.73 -12.44
CA LYS A 140 -4.04 6.60 -13.64
C LYS A 140 -4.73 7.96 -13.53
N TYR A 141 -5.53 8.20 -12.50
CA TYR A 141 -6.39 9.38 -12.38
C TYR A 141 -6.06 10.29 -11.18
N TRP A 142 -4.94 10.04 -10.49
CA TRP A 142 -4.39 10.88 -9.40
C TRP A 142 -3.05 11.54 -9.85
#